data_fe8cb73317b714fe4351ab23eda2b0ed
#
_entry.id   fe8cb73317b714fe4351ab23eda2b0ed
#
_cell.length_a   1.000
_cell.length_b   1.000
_cell.length_c   1.000
_cell.angle_alpha   90.00
_cell.angle_beta   90.00
_cell.angle_gamma   90.00
#
_symmetry.space_group_name_H-M   'P 1'
#
loop_
_entity.id
_entity.type
_entity.pdbx_description
1 polymer ?
#
loop_
_entity_poly.entity_id
_entity_poly.type
_entity_poly.pdbx_seq_one_letter_code
_entity_poly.pdbx_strand_id
1 'polypeptide(L)'
;MKDMLKDYYRSLNVDEKVFEYCNSVEEKLKDRFAAIDAVSELNQLKVLKAMQDNRLSEAHFAGSSGYGYTDDGRDALERIYADVFHTEDALVRTQIVCGTHALCTAMFGNLRPGDEILAIAGKPYDR
;
A
#
# COMPACT_ATOMS: atom_id res chain seq x y z
N MET A 1 -20.29 -21.30 -20.13
CA MET A 1 -19.93 -20.08 -19.37
C MET A 1 -19.24 -19.05 -20.26
N LYS A 2 -18.21 -19.40 -21.06
CA LYS A 2 -17.54 -18.44 -21.97
C LYS A 2 -18.50 -17.83 -23.01
N ASP A 3 -19.39 -18.60 -23.61
CA ASP A 3 -20.36 -18.11 -24.60
C ASP A 3 -21.34 -17.13 -23.98
N MET A 4 -21.82 -17.41 -22.77
CA MET A 4 -22.70 -16.52 -22.04
C MET A 4 -22.04 -15.17 -21.70
N LEU A 5 -20.75 -15.18 -21.32
CA LEU A 5 -19.99 -13.93 -21.10
C LEU A 5 -19.88 -13.12 -22.40
N LYS A 6 -19.61 -13.78 -23.53
CA LYS A 6 -19.53 -13.13 -24.84
C LYS A 6 -20.84 -12.43 -25.22
N ASP A 7 -21.99 -13.08 -24.96
CA ASP A 7 -23.30 -12.49 -25.22
C ASP A 7 -23.57 -11.27 -24.34
N TYR A 8 -23.17 -11.30 -23.05
CA TYR A 8 -23.29 -10.15 -22.17
C TYR A 8 -22.39 -8.98 -22.63
N TYR A 9 -21.13 -9.24 -23.00
CA TYR A 9 -20.25 -8.17 -23.53
C TYR A 9 -20.81 -7.57 -24.82
N ARG A 10 -21.40 -8.39 -25.70
CA ARG A 10 -22.10 -7.90 -26.92
C ARG A 10 -23.30 -7.00 -26.56
N SER A 11 -24.08 -7.34 -25.52
CA SER A 11 -25.19 -6.51 -25.05
C SER A 11 -24.74 -5.16 -24.48
N LEU A 12 -23.48 -5.04 -24.05
CA LEU A 12 -22.82 -3.80 -23.62
C LEU A 12 -22.14 -3.05 -24.77
N ASN A 13 -22.43 -3.41 -26.02
CA ASN A 13 -21.82 -2.85 -27.24
C ASN A 13 -20.30 -3.06 -27.36
N VAL A 14 -19.76 -4.09 -26.73
CA VAL A 14 -18.36 -4.50 -26.94
C VAL A 14 -18.28 -5.36 -28.18
N ASP A 15 -17.45 -4.95 -29.15
CA ASP A 15 -17.21 -5.69 -30.38
C ASP A 15 -16.56 -7.05 -30.07
N GLU A 16 -16.99 -8.08 -30.78
CA GLU A 16 -16.51 -9.46 -30.58
C GLU A 16 -15.00 -9.57 -30.78
N LYS A 17 -14.44 -8.87 -31.76
CA LYS A 17 -12.98 -8.87 -32.02
C LYS A 17 -12.20 -8.24 -30.87
N VAL A 18 -12.76 -7.21 -30.23
CA VAL A 18 -12.16 -6.60 -29.05
C VAL A 18 -12.16 -7.58 -27.88
N PHE A 19 -13.29 -8.26 -27.65
CA PHE A 19 -13.38 -9.28 -26.62
C PHE A 19 -12.37 -10.43 -26.83
N GLU A 20 -12.27 -10.94 -28.06
CA GLU A 20 -11.33 -12.01 -28.40
C GLU A 20 -9.87 -11.56 -28.28
N TYR A 21 -9.57 -10.34 -28.70
CA TYR A 21 -8.23 -9.76 -28.55
C TYR A 21 -7.84 -9.62 -27.07
N CYS A 22 -8.72 -9.06 -26.23
CA CYS A 22 -8.48 -8.94 -24.80
C CYS A 22 -8.21 -10.30 -24.14
N ASN A 23 -9.05 -11.30 -24.41
CA ASN A 23 -8.82 -12.66 -23.90
C ASN A 23 -7.48 -13.24 -24.35
N SER A 24 -7.07 -12.97 -25.59
CA SER A 24 -5.77 -13.43 -26.11
C SER A 24 -4.59 -12.77 -25.40
N VAL A 25 -4.74 -11.52 -25.01
CA VAL A 25 -3.74 -10.77 -24.24
C VAL A 25 -3.68 -11.28 -22.79
N GLU A 26 -4.83 -11.47 -22.17
CA GLU A 26 -4.91 -12.02 -20.80
C GLU A 26 -4.25 -13.40 -20.70
N GLU A 27 -4.50 -14.28 -21.68
CA GLU A 27 -3.88 -15.61 -21.68
C GLU A 27 -2.35 -15.52 -21.80
N LYS A 28 -1.82 -14.58 -22.58
CA LYS A 28 -0.36 -14.35 -22.70
C LYS A 28 0.25 -13.77 -21.41
N LEU A 29 -0.54 -13.06 -20.61
CA LEU A 29 -0.10 -12.44 -19.37
C LEU A 29 -0.36 -13.28 -18.13
N LYS A 30 -1.00 -14.43 -18.27
CA LYS A 30 -1.45 -15.29 -17.17
C LYS A 30 -0.34 -15.60 -16.14
N ASP A 31 0.84 -15.99 -16.63
CA ASP A 31 1.97 -16.30 -15.74
C ASP A 31 2.46 -15.04 -14.99
N ARG A 32 2.39 -13.89 -15.67
CA ARG A 32 2.75 -12.62 -15.05
C ARG A 32 1.76 -12.22 -13.97
N PHE A 33 0.46 -12.39 -14.23
CA PHE A 33 -0.58 -12.14 -13.24
C PHE A 33 -0.46 -13.08 -12.04
N ALA A 34 -0.24 -14.37 -12.27
CA ALA A 34 -0.02 -15.32 -11.20
C ALA A 34 1.19 -14.98 -10.31
N ALA A 35 2.27 -14.47 -10.91
CA ALA A 35 3.43 -14.00 -10.15
C ALA A 35 3.11 -12.74 -9.31
N ILE A 36 2.31 -11.82 -9.83
CA ILE A 36 1.84 -10.64 -9.10
C ILE A 36 0.92 -11.06 -7.95
N ASP A 37 -0.01 -11.98 -8.20
CA ASP A 37 -0.94 -12.48 -7.19
C ASP A 37 -0.19 -13.15 -6.03
N ALA A 38 0.83 -13.95 -6.30
CA ALA A 38 1.66 -14.57 -5.27
C ALA A 38 2.38 -13.54 -4.39
N VAL A 39 2.90 -12.44 -4.98
CA VAL A 39 3.52 -11.34 -4.23
C VAL A 39 2.47 -10.60 -3.40
N SER A 40 1.30 -10.37 -3.96
CA SER A 40 0.18 -9.72 -3.28
C SER A 40 -0.27 -10.53 -2.06
N GLU A 41 -0.46 -11.84 -2.24
CA GLU A 41 -0.83 -12.76 -1.16
C GLU A 41 0.21 -12.75 -0.03
N LEU A 42 1.50 -12.86 -0.35
CA LEU A 42 2.57 -12.80 0.64
C LEU A 42 2.53 -11.49 1.45
N ASN A 43 2.39 -10.36 0.77
CA ASN A 43 2.33 -9.06 1.45
C ASN A 43 1.07 -8.91 2.31
N GLN A 44 -0.07 -9.41 1.85
CA GLN A 44 -1.31 -9.42 2.62
C GLN A 44 -1.16 -10.26 3.91
N LEU A 45 -0.53 -11.44 3.81
CA LEU A 45 -0.25 -12.30 4.96
C LEU A 45 0.70 -11.63 5.97
N LYS A 46 1.72 -10.90 5.50
CA LYS A 46 2.61 -10.11 6.37
C LYS A 46 1.84 -9.07 7.18
N VAL A 47 0.97 -8.30 6.52
CA VAL A 47 0.14 -7.29 7.19
C VAL A 47 -0.81 -7.94 8.19
N LEU A 48 -1.49 -9.02 7.79
CA LEU A 48 -2.42 -9.74 8.66
C LEU A 48 -1.69 -10.31 9.90
N LYS A 49 -0.49 -10.87 9.71
CA LYS A 49 0.35 -11.37 10.81
C LYS A 49 0.71 -10.24 11.79
N ALA A 50 1.16 -9.09 11.28
CA ALA A 50 1.48 -7.93 12.13
C ALA A 50 0.26 -7.43 12.92
N MET A 51 -0.93 -7.41 12.30
CA MET A 51 -2.18 -7.07 12.99
C MET A 51 -2.50 -8.07 14.12
N GLN A 52 -2.31 -9.36 13.89
CA GLN A 52 -2.53 -10.41 14.91
C GLN A 52 -1.51 -10.31 16.05
N ASP A 53 -0.24 -10.12 15.74
CA ASP A 53 0.82 -10.02 16.75
C ASP A 53 0.63 -8.80 17.66
N ASN A 54 0.14 -7.70 17.10
CA ASN A 54 -0.21 -6.49 17.84
C ASN A 54 -1.63 -6.53 18.44
N ARG A 55 -2.33 -7.66 18.34
CA ARG A 55 -3.66 -7.88 18.92
C ARG A 55 -4.67 -6.81 18.50
N LEU A 56 -4.63 -6.40 17.22
CA LEU A 56 -5.57 -5.41 16.70
C LEU A 56 -7.02 -5.85 16.99
N SER A 57 -7.80 -4.95 17.56
CA SER A 57 -9.18 -5.19 17.95
C SER A 57 -10.06 -3.97 17.68
N GLU A 58 -11.37 -4.13 17.81
CA GLU A 58 -12.34 -3.04 17.63
C GLU A 58 -12.05 -1.83 18.54
N ALA A 59 -11.52 -2.05 19.73
CA ALA A 59 -11.17 -0.99 20.67
C ALA A 59 -10.16 0.03 20.10
N HIS A 60 -9.26 -0.41 19.21
CA HIS A 60 -8.28 0.46 18.57
C HIS A 60 -8.87 1.42 17.51
N PHE A 61 -10.13 1.20 17.11
CA PHE A 61 -10.86 2.08 16.19
C PHE A 61 -11.72 3.12 16.91
N ALA A 62 -11.72 3.10 18.24
CA ALA A 62 -12.42 4.12 19.04
C ALA A 62 -11.77 5.50 18.83
N GLY A 63 -12.57 6.54 18.84
CA GLY A 63 -12.07 7.91 18.76
C GLY A 63 -11.20 8.26 19.95
N SER A 64 -10.12 9.02 19.70
CA SER A 64 -9.24 9.54 20.75
C SER A 64 -9.27 11.07 20.79
N SER A 65 -8.76 11.68 21.86
CA SER A 65 -8.66 13.12 21.99
C SER A 65 -7.63 13.76 21.04
N GLY A 66 -6.71 12.96 20.50
CA GLY A 66 -5.62 13.41 19.66
C GLY A 66 -4.44 14.06 20.41
N TYR A 67 -4.48 14.09 21.73
CA TYR A 67 -3.41 14.68 22.56
C TYR A 67 -2.37 13.66 23.07
N GLY A 68 -2.39 12.43 22.55
CA GLY A 68 -1.44 11.38 22.92
C GLY A 68 -1.73 10.69 24.25
N TYR A 69 -2.85 10.99 24.88
CA TYR A 69 -3.31 10.30 26.08
C TYR A 69 -4.25 9.16 25.67
N THR A 70 -3.93 7.92 26.01
CA THR A 70 -4.75 6.75 25.68
C THR A 70 -5.06 6.61 24.17
N ASP A 71 -4.02 6.76 23.36
CA ASP A 71 -4.14 6.73 21.90
C ASP A 71 -3.76 5.34 21.34
N ASP A 72 -4.31 4.28 21.98
CA ASP A 72 -3.97 2.88 21.73
C ASP A 72 -4.06 2.50 20.23
N GLY A 73 -5.02 3.09 19.50
CA GLY A 73 -5.17 2.84 18.07
C GLY A 73 -3.99 3.35 17.23
N ARG A 74 -3.47 4.53 17.55
CA ARG A 74 -2.29 5.09 16.87
C ARG A 74 -1.04 4.30 17.19
N ASP A 75 -0.85 3.97 18.46
CA ASP A 75 0.30 3.19 18.91
C ASP A 75 0.28 1.78 18.30
N ALA A 76 -0.89 1.15 18.20
CA ALA A 76 -1.05 -0.13 17.51
C ALA A 76 -0.72 -0.02 16.01
N LEU A 77 -1.19 1.06 15.34
CA LEU A 77 -0.91 1.30 13.92
C LEU A 77 0.59 1.47 13.66
N GLU A 78 1.29 2.23 14.49
CA GLU A 78 2.73 2.43 14.36
C GLU A 78 3.52 1.14 14.56
N ARG A 79 3.18 0.33 15.57
CA ARG A 79 3.79 -0.99 15.76
C ARG A 79 3.54 -1.93 14.57
N ILE A 80 2.33 -1.95 14.02
CA ILE A 80 2.00 -2.76 12.84
C ILE A 80 2.84 -2.32 11.64
N TYR A 81 2.99 -1.02 11.41
CA TYR A 81 3.86 -0.51 10.35
C TYR A 81 5.32 -0.90 10.57
N ALA A 82 5.83 -0.74 11.78
CA ALA A 82 7.20 -1.13 12.12
C ALA A 82 7.44 -2.63 11.83
N ASP A 83 6.52 -3.50 12.22
CA ASP A 83 6.60 -4.95 11.97
C ASP A 83 6.56 -5.29 10.47
N VAL A 84 5.65 -4.67 9.71
CA VAL A 84 5.50 -4.91 8.26
C VAL A 84 6.74 -4.49 7.48
N PHE A 85 7.34 -3.37 7.84
CA PHE A 85 8.52 -2.81 7.17
C PHE A 85 9.86 -3.21 7.80
N HIS A 86 9.84 -3.98 8.90
CA HIS A 86 11.02 -4.42 9.65
C HIS A 86 11.90 -3.25 10.11
N THR A 87 11.27 -2.21 10.63
CA THR A 87 11.91 -1.03 11.21
C THR A 87 11.81 -1.05 12.74
N GLU A 88 12.69 -0.32 13.42
CA GLU A 88 12.64 -0.19 14.89
C GLU A 88 11.37 0.52 15.35
N ASP A 89 10.90 1.49 14.56
CA ASP A 89 9.73 2.29 14.87
C ASP A 89 9.10 2.84 13.57
N ALA A 90 7.89 3.38 13.67
CA ALA A 90 7.21 4.03 12.57
C ALA A 90 6.42 5.25 13.08
N LEU A 91 6.37 6.31 12.28
CA LEU A 91 5.55 7.48 12.55
C LEU A 91 4.40 7.54 11.55
N VAL A 92 3.21 7.16 11.99
CA VAL A 92 2.00 7.13 11.14
C VAL A 92 0.94 8.04 11.76
N ARG A 93 0.81 9.24 11.21
CA ARG A 93 -0.09 10.28 11.73
C ARG A 93 -0.92 10.91 10.62
N THR A 94 -2.18 11.19 10.92
CA THR A 94 -3.09 11.90 10.00
C THR A 94 -2.62 13.33 9.71
N GLN A 95 -1.79 13.91 10.57
CA GLN A 95 -1.17 15.21 10.37
C GLN A 95 -0.12 15.21 9.25
N ILE A 96 0.41 14.05 8.87
CA ILE A 96 1.26 13.88 7.69
C ILE A 96 0.34 13.74 6.48
N VAL A 97 -0.01 14.85 5.88
CA VAL A 97 -1.12 14.96 4.90
C VAL A 97 -0.79 14.44 3.50
N CYS A 98 0.48 14.22 3.17
CA CYS A 98 0.92 13.71 1.87
C CYS A 98 2.34 13.16 1.92
N GLY A 99 2.77 12.47 0.85
CA GLY A 99 4.12 11.91 0.73
C GLY A 99 5.22 12.98 0.81
N THR A 100 5.01 14.15 0.21
CA THR A 100 5.98 15.27 0.31
C THR A 100 6.15 15.71 1.76
N HIS A 101 5.08 15.80 2.54
CA HIS A 101 5.16 16.13 3.97
C HIS A 101 5.92 15.06 4.74
N ALA A 102 5.70 13.79 4.45
CA ALA A 102 6.45 12.68 5.07
C ALA A 102 7.96 12.78 4.77
N LEU A 103 8.33 13.01 3.50
CA LEU A 103 9.73 13.21 3.09
C LEU A 103 10.36 14.43 3.79
N CYS A 104 9.67 15.56 3.84
CA CYS A 104 10.16 16.75 4.53
C CYS A 104 10.33 16.48 6.03
N THR A 105 9.39 15.80 6.67
CA THR A 105 9.49 15.44 8.09
C THR A 105 10.73 14.57 8.35
N ALA A 106 10.96 13.54 7.52
CA ALA A 106 12.13 12.70 7.64
C ALA A 106 13.45 13.45 7.42
N MET A 107 13.49 14.32 6.41
CA MET A 107 14.69 15.15 6.14
C MET A 107 14.97 16.13 7.27
N PHE A 108 13.97 16.88 7.73
CA PHE A 108 14.15 17.87 8.81
C PHE A 108 14.45 17.23 10.16
N GLY A 109 14.03 16.00 10.38
CA GLY A 109 14.41 15.22 11.56
C GLY A 109 15.89 14.84 11.59
N ASN A 110 16.50 14.61 10.42
CA ASN A 110 17.85 14.07 10.29
C ASN A 110 18.90 15.08 9.81
N LEU A 111 18.50 16.15 9.11
CA LEU A 111 19.42 17.07 8.42
C LEU A 111 19.36 18.46 9.01
N ARG A 112 20.46 19.19 8.85
CA ARG A 112 20.61 20.61 9.19
C ARG A 112 20.99 21.40 7.93
N PRO A 113 20.75 22.71 7.88
CA PRO A 113 21.22 23.55 6.78
C PRO A 113 22.74 23.41 6.57
N GLY A 114 23.12 22.99 5.38
CA GLY A 114 24.51 22.70 5.01
C GLY A 114 24.89 21.23 4.96
N ASP A 115 24.05 20.32 5.45
CA ASP A 115 24.26 18.88 5.31
C ASP A 115 24.06 18.44 3.86
N GLU A 116 24.81 17.42 3.45
CA GLU A 116 24.76 16.88 2.08
C GLU A 116 23.95 15.57 2.02
N ILE A 117 23.19 15.41 0.95
CA ILE A 117 22.43 14.19 0.66
C ILE A 117 23.02 13.50 -0.56
N LEU A 118 23.49 12.26 -0.40
CA LEU A 118 23.93 11.43 -1.51
C LEU A 118 22.78 10.59 -2.06
N ALA A 119 22.30 10.93 -3.25
CA ALA A 119 21.25 10.19 -3.95
C ALA A 119 21.85 9.09 -4.84
N ILE A 120 22.06 7.89 -4.29
CA ILE A 120 22.71 6.77 -5.00
C ILE A 120 21.84 6.13 -6.09
N ALA A 121 20.53 6.27 -6.02
CA ALA A 121 19.58 5.71 -6.98
C ALA A 121 19.18 6.69 -8.10
N GLY A 122 19.80 7.86 -8.16
CA GLY A 122 19.47 8.94 -9.10
C GLY A 122 18.82 10.14 -8.43
N LYS A 123 18.50 11.16 -9.25
CA LYS A 123 17.94 12.43 -8.74
C LYS A 123 16.62 12.17 -8.01
N PRO A 124 16.49 12.52 -6.73
CA PRO A 124 15.26 12.38 -6.01
C PRO A 124 14.27 13.44 -6.49
N TYR A 125 13.11 13.03 -6.92
CA TYR A 125 11.93 13.84 -7.19
C TYR A 125 12.17 15.14 -8.00
N ASP A 126 11.56 15.23 -9.15
CA ASP A 126 11.79 16.28 -10.17
C ASP A 126 10.78 17.43 -10.15
N ARG A 127 10.03 17.64 -9.05
CA ARG A 127 9.01 18.70 -8.95
C ARG A 127 9.25 19.66 -7.82
#